data_2494a8e045459e36ea76823cb3f18ae1
#
_entry.id   2494a8e045459e36ea76823cb3f18ae1
#
_cell.length_a   1.000
_cell.length_b   1.000
_cell.length_c   1.000
_cell.angle_alpha   90.00
_cell.angle_beta   90.00
_cell.angle_gamma   90.00
#
_symmetry.space_group_name_H-M   'P 1'
#
loop_
_entity.id
_entity.type
_entity.pdbx_description
1 polymer ?
#
loop_
_entity_poly.entity_id
_entity_poly.type
_entity_poly.pdbx_seq_one_letter_code
_entity_poly.pdbx_strand_id
1 'polypeptide(L)'
;MKNQNKTTLLQRPAAVSVLASLLSIVIGLVLGFVLLVILNPGAALGGMTSMMTTGFSSLDKFAKVLYQAAPLMMCGLSVGFAFKTGLFNIGASGQYTMGAFFALLCAIQFQLPWFVCLLAGAVGGAIWGVFPGLFKAYFNVNEVITAIMFNWIGMYLVNLILANDPVMLASAWGASNSDRTAALSAANPGAIIPKGFLSALFGGSSWINISVLLTIAFSVLMWVVLQKTTFGYELKACGLSRDAAQYAGINAKRNIVLSMVISGALSGIGGGIYYLAGTGQYVLQKAILGMGFNGIPVALLASSNPIGTIFSALFISYIQVGGAAMQPAYSSETIDIVISVIIYLAAFALLMRSVIAKAAAGRKQKGGADK
;
A
#
# COMPACT_ATOMS: atom_id res chain seq x y z
N MET A 1 24.52 -31.89 31.59
CA MET A 1 23.09 -31.70 31.22
C MET A 1 22.88 -30.24 30.85
N LYS A 2 22.71 -29.96 29.55
CA LYS A 2 22.50 -28.59 29.02
C LYS A 2 21.07 -28.13 29.37
N ASN A 3 20.93 -27.23 30.33
CA ASN A 3 19.72 -26.46 30.53
C ASN A 3 19.51 -25.55 29.30
N GLN A 4 18.69 -25.97 28.35
CA GLN A 4 18.21 -25.10 27.30
C GLN A 4 17.29 -24.06 27.96
N ASN A 5 17.80 -22.86 28.16
CA ASN A 5 17.00 -21.69 28.51
C ASN A 5 15.90 -21.55 27.46
N LYS A 6 14.67 -21.96 27.81
CA LYS A 6 13.45 -21.70 27.04
C LYS A 6 13.28 -20.19 27.00
N THR A 7 13.83 -19.54 25.97
CA THR A 7 13.57 -18.12 25.71
C THR A 7 12.06 -17.96 25.58
N THR A 8 11.44 -17.22 26.51
CA THR A 8 10.02 -16.93 26.49
C THR A 8 9.69 -16.22 25.17
N LEU A 9 8.50 -16.50 24.58
CA LEU A 9 8.04 -15.90 23.31
C LEU A 9 8.24 -14.39 23.27
N LEU A 10 8.11 -13.70 24.41
CA LEU A 10 8.34 -12.26 24.58
C LEU A 10 9.81 -11.83 24.44
N GLN A 11 10.76 -12.76 24.32
CA GLN A 11 12.18 -12.45 24.12
C GLN A 11 12.59 -12.52 22.64
N ARG A 12 11.72 -13.03 21.75
CA ARG A 12 11.97 -13.10 20.31
C ARG A 12 11.53 -11.80 19.64
N PRO A 13 12.42 -11.03 18.98
CA PRO A 13 12.07 -9.74 18.38
C PRO A 13 10.91 -9.83 17.37
N ALA A 14 10.82 -10.93 16.64
CA ALA A 14 9.73 -11.18 15.69
C ALA A 14 8.38 -11.38 16.40
N ALA A 15 8.33 -12.13 17.50
CA ALA A 15 7.09 -12.34 18.27
C ALA A 15 6.61 -11.04 18.92
N VAL A 16 7.53 -10.22 19.45
CA VAL A 16 7.20 -8.90 20.01
C VAL A 16 6.61 -7.99 18.94
N SER A 17 7.15 -8.02 17.71
CA SER A 17 6.62 -7.22 16.60
C SER A 17 5.21 -7.63 16.21
N VAL A 18 4.93 -8.94 16.10
CA VAL A 18 3.59 -9.46 15.80
C VAL A 18 2.59 -9.11 16.90
N LEU A 19 2.96 -9.31 18.17
CA LEU A 19 2.11 -8.95 19.31
C LEU A 19 1.82 -7.45 19.35
N ALA A 20 2.80 -6.61 19.05
CA ALA A 20 2.62 -5.16 18.99
C ALA A 20 1.62 -4.77 17.89
N SER A 21 1.74 -5.36 16.70
CA SER A 21 0.79 -5.11 15.61
C SER A 21 -0.64 -5.56 15.98
N LEU A 22 -0.79 -6.75 16.57
CA LEU A 22 -2.12 -7.25 17.02
C LEU A 22 -2.73 -6.36 18.09
N LEU A 23 -1.94 -5.90 19.06
CA LEU A 23 -2.40 -5.00 20.13
C LEU A 23 -2.86 -3.66 19.55
N SER A 24 -2.11 -3.11 18.61
CA SER A 24 -2.47 -1.85 17.94
C SER A 24 -3.75 -1.97 17.13
N ILE A 25 -3.95 -3.10 16.44
CA ILE A 25 -5.19 -3.40 15.72
C ILE A 25 -6.38 -3.46 16.69
N VAL A 26 -6.23 -4.16 17.81
CA VAL A 26 -7.29 -4.27 18.82
C VAL A 26 -7.66 -2.89 19.38
N ILE A 27 -6.66 -2.07 19.73
CA ILE A 27 -6.90 -0.70 20.20
C ILE A 27 -7.62 0.12 19.14
N GLY A 28 -7.19 0.01 17.86
CA GLY A 28 -7.86 0.68 16.74
C GLY A 28 -9.33 0.29 16.60
N LEU A 29 -9.62 -1.00 16.66
CA LEU A 29 -11.00 -1.52 16.59
C LEU A 29 -11.88 -1.06 17.78
N VAL A 30 -11.32 -1.07 18.98
CA VAL A 30 -12.05 -0.59 20.18
C VAL A 30 -12.39 0.89 20.04
N LEU A 31 -11.44 1.73 19.65
CA LEU A 31 -11.69 3.16 19.45
C LEU A 31 -12.60 3.43 18.25
N GLY A 32 -12.47 2.66 17.17
CA GLY A 32 -13.43 2.70 16.05
C GLY A 32 -14.85 2.36 16.50
N PHE A 33 -15.01 1.35 17.36
CA PHE A 33 -16.30 1.01 17.96
C PHE A 33 -16.85 2.13 18.84
N VAL A 34 -16.01 2.75 19.67
CA VAL A 34 -16.40 3.91 20.49
C VAL A 34 -16.92 5.05 19.62
N LEU A 35 -16.27 5.32 18.50
CA LEU A 35 -16.74 6.33 17.55
C LEU A 35 -18.10 5.97 16.94
N LEU A 36 -18.31 4.71 16.56
CA LEU A 36 -19.61 4.24 16.07
C LEU A 36 -20.71 4.44 17.11
N VAL A 37 -20.43 4.16 18.39
CA VAL A 37 -21.37 4.38 19.51
C VAL A 37 -21.68 5.86 19.68
N ILE A 38 -20.69 6.74 19.58
CA ILE A 38 -20.91 8.19 19.70
C ILE A 38 -21.78 8.72 18.56
N LEU A 39 -21.55 8.23 17.32
CA LEU A 39 -22.24 8.74 16.12
C LEU A 39 -23.66 8.16 15.98
N ASN A 40 -23.85 6.87 16.22
CA ASN A 40 -25.15 6.21 16.17
C ASN A 40 -25.18 5.00 17.12
N PRO A 41 -25.56 5.17 18.40
CA PRO A 41 -25.54 4.09 19.40
C PRO A 41 -26.38 2.88 19.00
N GLY A 42 -27.53 3.12 18.36
CA GLY A 42 -28.47 2.04 17.98
C GLY A 42 -27.95 1.13 16.87
N ALA A 43 -27.08 1.63 16.01
CA ALA A 43 -26.50 0.88 14.89
C ALA A 43 -25.05 0.40 15.15
N ALA A 44 -24.42 0.83 16.24
CA ALA A 44 -22.99 0.64 16.48
C ALA A 44 -22.57 -0.84 16.50
N LEU A 45 -23.31 -1.67 17.24
CA LEU A 45 -23.01 -3.10 17.33
C LEU A 45 -23.22 -3.80 15.97
N GLY A 46 -24.33 -3.48 15.27
CA GLY A 46 -24.61 -4.00 13.93
C GLY A 46 -23.56 -3.56 12.91
N GLY A 47 -23.15 -2.29 12.95
CA GLY A 47 -22.08 -1.76 12.09
C GLY A 47 -20.74 -2.48 12.34
N MET A 48 -20.32 -2.62 13.60
CA MET A 48 -19.06 -3.29 13.94
C MET A 48 -19.09 -4.77 13.55
N THR A 49 -20.19 -5.48 13.79
CA THR A 49 -20.33 -6.88 13.36
C THR A 49 -20.30 -7.00 11.84
N SER A 50 -21.00 -6.13 11.10
CA SER A 50 -20.94 -6.09 9.63
C SER A 50 -19.53 -5.84 9.13
N MET A 51 -18.79 -4.89 9.71
CA MET A 51 -17.41 -4.62 9.35
C MET A 51 -16.52 -5.84 9.57
N MET A 52 -16.72 -6.59 10.66
CA MET A 52 -15.89 -7.75 11.02
C MET A 52 -16.27 -9.04 10.29
N THR A 53 -17.49 -9.17 9.76
CA THR A 53 -17.96 -10.43 9.18
C THR A 53 -18.12 -10.38 7.64
N THR A 54 -18.38 -9.21 7.07
CA THR A 54 -18.70 -9.10 5.63
C THR A 54 -17.60 -9.64 4.73
N GLY A 55 -16.34 -9.38 5.04
CA GLY A 55 -15.21 -9.82 4.20
C GLY A 55 -15.13 -11.34 4.03
N PHE A 56 -15.65 -12.12 4.98
CA PHE A 56 -15.69 -13.58 4.92
C PHE A 56 -17.09 -14.15 4.65
N SER A 57 -18.11 -13.31 4.48
CA SER A 57 -19.50 -13.76 4.33
C SER A 57 -19.76 -14.52 3.01
N SER A 58 -18.94 -14.30 1.98
CA SER A 58 -18.99 -15.04 0.72
C SER A 58 -17.63 -15.02 0.03
N LEU A 59 -17.41 -15.98 -0.89
CA LEU A 59 -16.21 -16.04 -1.72
C LEU A 59 -16.04 -14.77 -2.57
N ASP A 60 -17.13 -14.18 -3.05
CA ASP A 60 -17.09 -12.94 -3.84
C ASP A 60 -16.65 -11.73 -2.99
N LYS A 61 -17.13 -11.63 -1.76
CA LYS A 61 -16.69 -10.58 -0.81
C LYS A 61 -15.21 -10.74 -0.46
N PHE A 62 -14.76 -11.97 -0.23
CA PHE A 62 -13.34 -12.24 0.01
C PHE A 62 -12.48 -11.97 -1.22
N ALA A 63 -12.96 -12.29 -2.43
CA ALA A 63 -12.31 -11.92 -3.67
C ALA A 63 -12.16 -10.40 -3.80
N LYS A 64 -13.18 -9.62 -3.40
CA LYS A 64 -13.11 -8.15 -3.36
C LYS A 64 -12.05 -7.64 -2.36
N VAL A 65 -11.91 -8.29 -1.20
CA VAL A 65 -10.82 -7.98 -0.25
C VAL A 65 -9.46 -8.19 -0.91
N LEU A 66 -9.25 -9.33 -1.58
CA LEU A 66 -8.00 -9.63 -2.28
C LEU A 66 -7.72 -8.62 -3.40
N TYR A 67 -8.75 -8.26 -4.16
CA TYR A 67 -8.66 -7.25 -5.22
C TYR A 67 -8.15 -5.90 -4.70
N GLN A 68 -8.75 -5.39 -3.62
CA GLN A 68 -8.33 -4.11 -3.02
C GLN A 68 -6.97 -4.22 -2.31
N ALA A 69 -6.64 -5.39 -1.77
CA ALA A 69 -5.36 -5.62 -1.12
C ALA A 69 -4.19 -5.55 -2.09
N ALA A 70 -4.33 -5.98 -3.36
CA ALA A 70 -3.25 -6.02 -4.32
C ALA A 70 -2.58 -4.65 -4.56
N PRO A 71 -3.28 -3.57 -4.95
CA PRO A 71 -2.69 -2.24 -5.09
C PRO A 71 -2.18 -1.68 -3.75
N LEU A 72 -2.85 -1.98 -2.63
CA LEU A 72 -2.39 -1.59 -1.30
C LEU A 72 -1.07 -2.25 -0.91
N MET A 73 -0.87 -3.54 -1.25
CA MET A 73 0.41 -4.23 -1.07
C MET A 73 1.53 -3.51 -1.82
N MET A 74 1.30 -3.13 -3.08
CA MET A 74 2.30 -2.44 -3.89
C MET A 74 2.64 -1.06 -3.34
N CYS A 75 1.64 -0.27 -2.93
CA CYS A 75 1.87 1.02 -2.27
C CYS A 75 2.59 0.85 -0.92
N GLY A 76 2.21 -0.17 -0.13
CA GLY A 76 2.89 -0.49 1.13
C GLY A 76 4.34 -0.93 0.94
N LEU A 77 4.63 -1.73 -0.11
CA LEU A 77 5.99 -2.08 -0.49
C LEU A 77 6.80 -0.86 -0.93
N SER A 78 6.20 0.03 -1.73
CA SER A 78 6.79 1.29 -2.17
C SER A 78 7.27 2.11 -0.98
N VAL A 79 6.36 2.43 -0.06
CA VAL A 79 6.67 3.23 1.14
C VAL A 79 7.64 2.50 2.06
N GLY A 80 7.42 1.20 2.31
CA GLY A 80 8.26 0.39 3.20
C GLY A 80 9.68 0.22 2.67
N PHE A 81 9.87 0.14 1.34
CA PHE A 81 11.17 0.10 0.70
C PHE A 81 11.94 1.40 0.92
N ALA A 82 11.30 2.55 0.69
CA ALA A 82 11.90 3.86 0.95
C ALA A 82 12.29 4.04 2.42
N PHE A 83 11.46 3.61 3.36
CA PHE A 83 11.78 3.65 4.79
C PHE A 83 13.05 2.88 5.16
N LYS A 84 13.35 1.77 4.47
CA LYS A 84 14.58 0.99 4.70
C LYS A 84 15.85 1.75 4.28
N THR A 85 15.72 2.75 3.43
CA THR A 85 16.81 3.64 3.01
C THR A 85 16.81 4.98 3.74
N GLY A 86 16.04 5.10 4.82
CA GLY A 86 15.92 6.33 5.60
C GLY A 86 15.19 7.46 4.89
N LEU A 87 14.39 7.14 3.84
CA LEU A 87 13.60 8.11 3.08
C LEU A 87 12.12 7.92 3.35
N PHE A 88 11.36 9.01 3.35
CA PHE A 88 9.92 8.97 3.49
C PHE A 88 9.24 9.25 2.14
N ASN A 89 8.77 8.18 1.47
CA ASN A 89 8.07 8.33 0.19
C ASN A 89 6.58 8.66 0.38
N ILE A 90 6.28 9.93 0.68
CA ILE A 90 4.90 10.44 0.65
C ILE A 90 4.40 10.69 -0.78
N GLY A 91 5.30 10.61 -1.77
CA GLY A 91 5.01 10.75 -3.20
C GLY A 91 4.34 9.52 -3.84
N ALA A 92 4.12 8.46 -3.08
CA ALA A 92 3.51 7.23 -3.57
C ALA A 92 2.18 7.46 -4.29
N SER A 93 1.41 8.48 -3.90
CA SER A 93 0.13 8.81 -4.53
C SER A 93 0.29 9.39 -5.95
N GLY A 94 1.22 10.31 -6.16
CA GLY A 94 1.55 10.83 -7.49
C GLY A 94 2.19 9.77 -8.39
N GLN A 95 3.07 8.95 -7.83
CA GLN A 95 3.70 7.82 -8.51
C GLN A 95 2.66 6.76 -8.93
N TYR A 96 1.68 6.49 -8.08
CA TYR A 96 0.51 5.63 -8.37
C TYR A 96 -0.32 6.22 -9.52
N THR A 97 -0.62 7.52 -9.47
CA THR A 97 -1.41 8.23 -10.49
C THR A 97 -0.69 8.21 -11.85
N MET A 98 0.60 8.51 -11.87
CA MET A 98 1.39 8.44 -13.10
C MET A 98 1.52 7.01 -13.63
N GLY A 99 1.71 6.04 -12.75
CA GLY A 99 1.72 4.63 -13.14
C GLY A 99 0.39 4.16 -13.73
N ALA A 100 -0.72 4.53 -13.11
CA ALA A 100 -2.07 4.28 -13.64
C ALA A 100 -2.26 4.91 -15.03
N PHE A 101 -1.85 6.16 -15.18
CA PHE A 101 -1.94 6.88 -16.46
C PHE A 101 -1.13 6.20 -17.56
N PHE A 102 0.16 5.87 -17.33
CA PHE A 102 1.00 5.20 -18.33
C PHE A 102 0.47 3.81 -18.68
N ALA A 103 -0.07 3.07 -17.70
CA ALA A 103 -0.69 1.78 -17.95
C ALA A 103 -1.95 1.91 -18.83
N LEU A 104 -2.83 2.88 -18.53
CA LEU A 104 -4.03 3.15 -19.32
C LEU A 104 -3.72 3.72 -20.69
N LEU A 105 -2.71 4.59 -20.80
CA LEU A 105 -2.24 5.11 -22.09
C LEU A 105 -1.82 3.97 -23.03
N CYS A 106 -1.00 3.04 -22.53
CA CYS A 106 -0.60 1.87 -23.30
C CYS A 106 -1.77 0.93 -23.62
N ALA A 107 -2.74 0.81 -22.73
CA ALA A 107 -3.89 -0.05 -22.91
C ALA A 107 -4.89 0.52 -23.94
N ILE A 108 -5.21 1.80 -23.85
CA ILE A 108 -6.27 2.43 -24.64
C ILE A 108 -5.73 2.97 -25.95
N GLN A 109 -4.64 3.77 -25.89
CA GLN A 109 -4.09 4.44 -27.08
C GLN A 109 -3.29 3.48 -27.97
N PHE A 110 -2.41 2.67 -27.35
CA PHE A 110 -1.50 1.77 -28.09
C PHE A 110 -2.02 0.34 -28.20
N GLN A 111 -3.17 0.02 -27.61
CA GLN A 111 -3.83 -1.30 -27.69
C GLN A 111 -2.89 -2.48 -27.32
N LEU A 112 -2.01 -2.27 -26.32
CA LEU A 112 -1.01 -3.24 -25.90
C LEU A 112 -1.58 -4.26 -24.90
N PRO A 113 -0.98 -5.46 -24.79
CA PRO A 113 -1.40 -6.47 -23.82
C PRO A 113 -1.08 -6.05 -22.38
N TRP A 114 -1.85 -6.61 -21.42
CA TRP A 114 -1.81 -6.24 -19.99
C TRP A 114 -0.43 -6.19 -19.35
N PHE A 115 0.47 -7.14 -19.70
CA PHE A 115 1.80 -7.18 -19.10
C PHE A 115 2.71 -6.02 -19.56
N VAL A 116 2.58 -5.59 -20.83
CA VAL A 116 3.28 -4.40 -21.34
C VAL A 116 2.72 -3.14 -20.69
N CYS A 117 1.39 -3.05 -20.56
CA CYS A 117 0.73 -1.93 -19.89
C CYS A 117 1.17 -1.83 -18.41
N LEU A 118 1.33 -2.98 -17.72
CA LEU A 118 1.80 -3.00 -16.36
C LEU A 118 3.26 -2.56 -16.23
N LEU A 119 4.13 -2.96 -17.17
CA LEU A 119 5.51 -2.48 -17.24
C LEU A 119 5.56 -0.97 -17.51
N ALA A 120 4.71 -0.46 -18.41
CA ALA A 120 4.58 0.98 -18.64
C ALA A 120 4.16 1.72 -17.35
N GLY A 121 3.24 1.15 -16.57
CA GLY A 121 2.88 1.67 -15.25
C GLY A 121 4.07 1.71 -14.28
N ALA A 122 4.89 0.66 -14.25
CA ALA A 122 6.12 0.65 -13.46
C ALA A 122 7.09 1.75 -13.88
N VAL A 123 7.28 1.94 -15.19
CA VAL A 123 8.16 2.99 -15.76
C VAL A 123 7.60 4.38 -15.42
N GLY A 124 6.30 4.61 -15.58
CA GLY A 124 5.65 5.89 -15.26
C GLY A 124 5.84 6.27 -13.78
N GLY A 125 5.62 5.32 -12.87
CA GLY A 125 5.86 5.52 -11.45
C GLY A 125 7.34 5.71 -11.12
N ALA A 126 8.24 4.98 -11.78
CA ALA A 126 9.69 5.11 -11.63
C ALA A 126 10.19 6.50 -12.03
N ILE A 127 9.80 6.98 -13.22
CA ILE A 127 10.13 8.33 -13.71
C ILE A 127 9.67 9.39 -12.70
N TRP A 128 8.44 9.25 -12.18
CA TRP A 128 7.92 10.18 -11.20
C TRP A 128 8.66 10.12 -9.87
N GLY A 129 9.18 8.96 -9.49
CA GLY A 129 10.04 8.76 -8.33
C GLY A 129 11.43 9.36 -8.46
N VAL A 130 11.94 9.56 -9.71
CA VAL A 130 13.25 10.18 -9.96
C VAL A 130 13.32 11.58 -9.35
N PHE A 131 12.27 12.39 -9.50
CA PHE A 131 12.29 13.80 -9.09
C PHE A 131 12.58 13.98 -7.59
N PRO A 132 11.79 13.44 -6.65
CA PRO A 132 12.11 13.59 -5.24
C PRO A 132 13.46 12.96 -4.87
N GLY A 133 13.85 11.88 -5.56
CA GLY A 133 15.16 11.25 -5.38
C GLY A 133 16.33 12.15 -5.77
N LEU A 134 16.26 12.81 -6.94
CA LEU A 134 17.27 13.74 -7.41
C LEU A 134 17.38 14.99 -6.53
N PHE A 135 16.24 15.61 -6.21
CA PHE A 135 16.21 16.79 -5.34
C PHE A 135 16.82 16.50 -3.97
N LYS A 136 16.54 15.32 -3.39
CA LYS A 136 17.16 14.89 -2.15
C LYS A 136 18.65 14.62 -2.27
N ALA A 137 19.05 13.87 -3.30
CA ALA A 137 20.43 13.40 -3.43
C ALA A 137 21.43 14.52 -3.77
N TYR A 138 21.05 15.45 -4.65
CA TYR A 138 21.95 16.46 -5.22
C TYR A 138 21.75 17.86 -4.61
N PHE A 139 20.52 18.22 -4.28
CA PHE A 139 20.21 19.56 -3.78
C PHE A 139 19.88 19.56 -2.27
N ASN A 140 19.89 18.39 -1.64
CA ASN A 140 19.55 18.21 -0.22
C ASN A 140 18.18 18.79 0.17
N VAL A 141 17.24 18.90 -0.79
CA VAL A 141 15.87 19.34 -0.55
C VAL A 141 15.13 18.23 0.22
N ASN A 142 14.22 18.62 1.09
CA ASN A 142 13.40 17.67 1.84
C ASN A 142 12.53 16.86 0.86
N GLU A 143 12.69 15.53 0.88
CA GLU A 143 11.96 14.60 0.00
C GLU A 143 10.45 14.65 0.20
N VAL A 144 9.97 14.96 1.41
CA VAL A 144 8.55 15.07 1.73
C VAL A 144 7.90 16.26 1.02
N ILE A 145 8.55 17.43 1.07
CA ILE A 145 8.05 18.65 0.40
C ILE A 145 8.01 18.44 -1.11
N THR A 146 9.11 17.94 -1.68
CA THR A 146 9.18 17.64 -3.11
C THR A 146 8.11 16.65 -3.52
N ALA A 147 7.93 15.58 -2.76
CA ALA A 147 6.97 14.54 -3.04
C ALA A 147 5.52 15.05 -2.99
N ILE A 148 5.17 15.90 -2.02
CA ILE A 148 3.84 16.52 -1.94
C ILE A 148 3.57 17.39 -3.18
N MET A 149 4.54 18.20 -3.60
CA MET A 149 4.39 19.02 -4.81
C MET A 149 4.21 18.15 -6.07
N PHE A 150 5.00 17.09 -6.20
CA PHE A 150 4.89 16.18 -7.34
C PHE A 150 3.61 15.34 -7.31
N ASN A 151 2.95 15.11 -6.18
CA ASN A 151 1.62 14.50 -6.13
C ASN A 151 0.59 15.40 -6.85
N TRP A 152 0.57 16.70 -6.55
CA TRP A 152 -0.33 17.66 -7.21
C TRP A 152 0.00 17.86 -8.69
N ILE A 153 1.28 18.04 -9.02
CA ILE A 153 1.73 18.18 -10.41
C ILE A 153 1.32 16.94 -11.21
N GLY A 154 1.53 15.74 -10.69
CA GLY A 154 1.15 14.49 -11.35
C GLY A 154 -0.36 14.39 -11.61
N MET A 155 -1.16 14.71 -10.60
CA MET A 155 -2.62 14.69 -10.75
C MET A 155 -3.10 15.69 -11.80
N TYR A 156 -2.64 16.95 -11.74
CA TYR A 156 -3.06 17.95 -12.70
C TYR A 156 -2.53 17.68 -14.11
N LEU A 157 -1.31 17.16 -14.24
CA LEU A 157 -0.74 16.76 -15.53
C LEU A 157 -1.57 15.64 -16.19
N VAL A 158 -1.92 14.61 -15.43
CA VAL A 158 -2.76 13.51 -15.93
C VAL A 158 -4.14 14.03 -16.34
N ASN A 159 -4.76 14.88 -15.52
CA ASN A 159 -6.05 15.50 -15.85
C ASN A 159 -5.96 16.34 -17.12
N LEU A 160 -4.90 17.14 -17.28
CA LEU A 160 -4.69 17.99 -18.46
C LEU A 160 -4.54 17.14 -19.72
N ILE A 161 -3.75 16.06 -19.66
CA ILE A 161 -3.54 15.19 -20.83
C ILE A 161 -4.86 14.48 -21.18
N LEU A 162 -5.55 13.90 -20.18
CA LEU A 162 -6.81 13.21 -20.41
C LEU A 162 -7.92 14.12 -20.97
N ALA A 163 -8.00 15.37 -20.47
CA ALA A 163 -8.98 16.35 -20.96
C ALA A 163 -8.76 16.74 -22.44
N ASN A 164 -7.51 16.65 -22.92
CA ASN A 164 -7.13 17.01 -24.29
C ASN A 164 -6.95 15.80 -25.23
N ASP A 165 -7.15 14.56 -24.74
CA ASP A 165 -7.06 13.34 -25.53
C ASP A 165 -8.42 12.61 -25.57
N PRO A 166 -9.24 12.90 -26.60
CA PRO A 166 -10.58 12.30 -26.71
C PRO A 166 -10.56 10.78 -26.79
N VAL A 167 -9.51 10.16 -27.35
CA VAL A 167 -9.41 8.69 -27.51
C VAL A 167 -9.33 7.99 -26.16
N MET A 168 -8.71 8.66 -25.17
CA MET A 168 -8.61 8.13 -23.81
C MET A 168 -9.94 8.17 -23.05
N LEU A 169 -10.89 9.01 -23.47
CA LEU A 169 -12.14 9.23 -22.75
C LEU A 169 -13.22 8.22 -23.15
N ALA A 170 -14.07 7.92 -22.18
CA ALA A 170 -15.17 6.97 -22.36
C ALA A 170 -16.18 7.37 -23.45
N SER A 171 -16.33 8.69 -23.70
CA SER A 171 -17.20 9.23 -24.76
C SER A 171 -16.79 8.78 -26.17
N ALA A 172 -15.50 8.60 -26.45
CA ALA A 172 -15.04 8.06 -27.74
C ALA A 172 -15.44 6.59 -27.98
N TRP A 173 -15.81 5.88 -26.93
CA TRP A 173 -16.16 4.46 -26.94
C TRP A 173 -17.65 4.21 -26.68
N GLY A 174 -18.47 5.21 -26.96
CA GLY A 174 -19.96 5.08 -26.91
C GLY A 174 -20.58 5.27 -25.52
N ALA A 175 -19.80 5.68 -24.50
CA ALA A 175 -20.36 6.01 -23.20
C ALA A 175 -20.78 7.49 -23.12
N SER A 176 -21.81 7.78 -22.32
CA SER A 176 -22.29 9.17 -22.12
C SER A 176 -21.33 10.04 -21.29
N ASN A 177 -20.38 9.43 -20.59
CA ASN A 177 -19.48 10.13 -19.66
C ASN A 177 -18.20 10.58 -20.37
N SER A 178 -17.88 11.87 -20.25
CA SER A 178 -16.62 12.46 -20.75
C SER A 178 -15.63 12.80 -19.63
N ASP A 179 -15.94 12.45 -18.37
CA ASP A 179 -15.15 12.77 -17.18
C ASP A 179 -14.21 11.65 -16.76
N ARG A 180 -14.16 10.55 -17.52
CA ARG A 180 -13.40 9.34 -17.17
C ARG A 180 -12.81 8.65 -18.40
N THR A 181 -11.80 7.79 -18.14
CA THR A 181 -11.19 6.98 -19.20
C THR A 181 -12.14 5.93 -19.75
N ALA A 182 -11.86 5.45 -20.94
CA ALA A 182 -12.59 4.34 -21.56
C ALA A 182 -12.58 3.10 -20.64
N ALA A 183 -13.66 2.34 -20.65
CA ALA A 183 -13.70 1.03 -20.05
C ALA A 183 -12.82 0.06 -20.85
N LEU A 184 -11.90 -0.64 -20.21
CA LEU A 184 -11.00 -1.56 -20.91
C LEU A 184 -11.74 -2.71 -21.60
N SER A 185 -12.91 -3.09 -21.09
CA SER A 185 -13.77 -4.09 -21.74
C SER A 185 -14.26 -3.67 -23.12
N ALA A 186 -14.40 -2.35 -23.35
CA ALA A 186 -14.82 -1.79 -24.64
C ALA A 186 -13.60 -1.40 -25.49
N ALA A 187 -12.59 -0.79 -24.89
CA ALA A 187 -11.42 -0.25 -25.61
C ALA A 187 -10.40 -1.34 -25.96
N ASN A 188 -9.97 -2.15 -24.99
CA ASN A 188 -8.97 -3.20 -25.17
C ASN A 188 -9.14 -4.32 -24.14
N PRO A 189 -9.93 -5.35 -24.41
CA PRO A 189 -10.06 -6.50 -23.51
C PRO A 189 -8.74 -7.25 -23.24
N GLY A 190 -7.75 -7.18 -24.17
CA GLY A 190 -6.44 -7.80 -24.02
C GLY A 190 -5.53 -7.11 -23.00
N ALA A 191 -5.86 -5.89 -22.62
CA ALA A 191 -5.17 -5.17 -21.55
C ALA A 191 -5.70 -5.51 -20.15
N ILE A 192 -6.80 -6.24 -20.04
CA ILE A 192 -7.35 -6.67 -18.76
C ILE A 192 -6.49 -7.79 -18.19
N ILE A 193 -6.08 -7.66 -16.93
CA ILE A 193 -5.32 -8.70 -16.23
C ILE A 193 -6.16 -9.97 -16.14
N PRO A 194 -5.66 -11.12 -16.64
CA PRO A 194 -6.44 -12.35 -16.70
C PRO A 194 -6.81 -12.85 -15.31
N LYS A 195 -7.97 -13.46 -15.19
CA LYS A 195 -8.44 -14.07 -13.94
C LYS A 195 -7.73 -15.40 -13.65
N GLY A 196 -7.27 -16.10 -14.69
CA GLY A 196 -6.57 -17.39 -14.57
C GLY A 196 -7.40 -18.45 -13.84
N PHE A 197 -6.72 -19.40 -13.21
CA PHE A 197 -7.33 -20.47 -12.42
C PHE A 197 -8.04 -19.96 -11.14
N LEU A 198 -7.69 -18.76 -10.67
CA LEU A 198 -8.29 -18.17 -9.49
C LEU A 198 -9.78 -17.92 -9.65
N SER A 199 -10.25 -17.63 -10.86
CA SER A 199 -11.69 -17.47 -11.14
C SER A 199 -12.50 -18.71 -10.77
N ALA A 200 -12.01 -19.89 -11.13
CA ALA A 200 -12.68 -21.16 -10.79
C ALA A 200 -12.68 -21.41 -9.27
N LEU A 201 -11.58 -21.08 -8.60
CA LEU A 201 -11.44 -21.25 -7.14
C LEU A 201 -12.41 -20.33 -6.36
N PHE A 202 -12.73 -19.15 -6.90
CA PHE A 202 -13.60 -18.16 -6.27
C PHE A 202 -15.01 -18.10 -6.90
N GLY A 203 -15.49 -19.22 -7.46
CA GLY A 203 -16.86 -19.33 -7.96
C GLY A 203 -17.20 -18.37 -9.11
N GLY A 204 -16.21 -17.99 -9.94
CA GLY A 204 -16.43 -17.08 -11.07
C GLY A 204 -16.47 -15.60 -10.71
N SER A 205 -16.05 -15.20 -9.50
CA SER A 205 -16.05 -13.80 -9.06
C SER A 205 -15.38 -12.88 -10.09
N SER A 206 -15.99 -11.71 -10.30
CA SER A 206 -15.46 -10.68 -11.18
C SER A 206 -14.26 -9.92 -10.58
N TRP A 207 -14.09 -9.97 -9.27
CA TRP A 207 -13.07 -9.23 -8.55
C TRP A 207 -11.70 -9.90 -8.58
N ILE A 208 -11.63 -11.24 -8.67
CA ILE A 208 -10.36 -11.96 -8.57
C ILE A 208 -9.62 -12.01 -9.91
N ASN A 209 -8.33 -11.77 -9.87
CA ASN A 209 -7.41 -11.91 -10.99
C ASN A 209 -6.00 -12.27 -10.50
N ILE A 210 -5.08 -12.55 -11.40
CA ILE A 210 -3.71 -12.99 -11.06
C ILE A 210 -2.85 -11.90 -10.41
N SER A 211 -3.32 -10.64 -10.32
CA SER A 211 -2.55 -9.55 -9.72
C SER A 211 -2.21 -9.80 -8.25
N VAL A 212 -3.08 -10.51 -7.52
CA VAL A 212 -2.82 -10.90 -6.13
C VAL A 212 -1.55 -11.76 -6.01
N LEU A 213 -1.39 -12.75 -6.88
CA LEU A 213 -0.19 -13.58 -6.92
C LEU A 213 1.03 -12.79 -7.33
N LEU A 214 0.86 -11.89 -8.29
CA LEU A 214 1.92 -11.01 -8.75
C LEU A 214 2.42 -10.10 -7.63
N THR A 215 1.53 -9.51 -6.83
CA THR A 215 1.91 -8.63 -5.71
C THR A 215 2.58 -9.41 -4.58
N ILE A 216 2.15 -10.63 -4.31
CA ILE A 216 2.84 -11.53 -3.37
C ILE A 216 4.26 -11.84 -3.89
N ALA A 217 4.41 -12.13 -5.18
CA ALA A 217 5.73 -12.38 -5.80
C ALA A 217 6.62 -11.13 -5.68
N PHE A 218 6.11 -9.91 -5.91
CA PHE A 218 6.84 -8.67 -5.67
C PHE A 218 7.23 -8.48 -4.20
N SER A 219 6.37 -8.86 -3.25
CA SER A 219 6.70 -8.79 -1.83
C SER A 219 7.89 -9.70 -1.49
N VAL A 220 7.89 -10.93 -2.02
CA VAL A 220 9.02 -11.88 -1.85
C VAL A 220 10.27 -11.34 -2.55
N LEU A 221 10.15 -10.84 -3.78
CA LEU A 221 11.26 -10.26 -4.53
C LEU A 221 11.91 -9.10 -3.74
N MET A 222 11.12 -8.15 -3.24
CA MET A 222 11.63 -7.04 -2.45
C MET A 222 12.25 -7.50 -1.12
N TRP A 223 11.71 -8.56 -0.52
CA TRP A 223 12.33 -9.17 0.65
C TRP A 223 13.71 -9.75 0.30
N VAL A 224 13.84 -10.48 -0.81
CA VAL A 224 15.13 -11.01 -1.28
C VAL A 224 16.11 -9.87 -1.57
N VAL A 225 15.68 -8.83 -2.31
CA VAL A 225 16.51 -7.66 -2.61
C VAL A 225 17.04 -7.02 -1.34
N LEU A 226 16.18 -6.74 -0.36
CA LEU A 226 16.59 -6.06 0.87
C LEU A 226 17.41 -6.93 1.83
N GLN A 227 17.19 -8.27 1.86
CA GLN A 227 17.82 -9.13 2.86
C GLN A 227 18.96 -9.99 2.34
N LYS A 228 19.01 -10.23 1.03
CA LYS A 228 19.93 -11.21 0.44
C LYS A 228 20.89 -10.62 -0.59
N THR A 229 20.82 -9.32 -0.91
CA THR A 229 21.69 -8.69 -1.90
C THR A 229 22.60 -7.63 -1.27
N THR A 230 23.75 -7.38 -1.91
CA THR A 230 24.69 -6.31 -1.57
C THR A 230 24.03 -4.94 -1.71
N PHE A 231 23.19 -4.77 -2.75
CA PHE A 231 22.42 -3.56 -2.96
C PHE A 231 21.48 -3.25 -1.79
N GLY A 232 20.75 -4.25 -1.29
CA GLY A 232 19.90 -4.09 -0.11
C GLY A 232 20.67 -3.77 1.17
N TYR A 233 21.90 -4.26 1.28
CA TYR A 233 22.81 -3.87 2.36
C TYR A 233 23.20 -2.39 2.26
N GLU A 234 23.64 -1.93 1.08
CA GLU A 234 24.01 -0.54 0.81
C GLU A 234 22.85 0.42 1.11
N LEU A 235 21.62 0.07 0.69
CA LEU A 235 20.42 0.85 0.96
C LEU A 235 20.20 1.02 2.46
N LYS A 236 20.27 -0.06 3.24
CA LYS A 236 20.11 -0.02 4.69
C LYS A 236 21.23 0.76 5.39
N ALA A 237 22.47 0.60 4.91
CA ALA A 237 23.61 1.37 5.43
C ALA A 237 23.41 2.88 5.24
N CYS A 238 22.98 3.30 4.04
CA CYS A 238 22.60 4.69 3.76
C CYS A 238 21.46 5.19 4.64
N GLY A 239 20.50 4.32 4.96
CA GLY A 239 19.37 4.65 5.84
C GLY A 239 19.73 4.81 7.31
N LEU A 240 20.78 4.13 7.78
CA LEU A 240 21.26 4.25 9.14
C LEU A 240 22.13 5.51 9.33
N SER A 241 23.09 5.74 8.44
CA SER A 241 23.92 6.93 8.41
C SER A 241 24.48 7.14 7.02
N ARG A 242 24.10 8.25 6.40
CA ARG A 242 24.55 8.63 5.05
C ARG A 242 26.06 8.84 5.02
N ASP A 243 26.60 9.54 6.02
CA ASP A 243 28.02 9.90 6.08
C ASP A 243 28.89 8.65 6.32
N ALA A 244 28.48 7.79 7.27
CA ALA A 244 29.18 6.54 7.52
C ALA A 244 29.19 5.61 6.28
N ALA A 245 28.08 5.56 5.54
CA ALA A 245 28.02 4.81 4.28
C ALA A 245 28.99 5.36 3.23
N GLN A 246 29.11 6.68 3.10
CA GLN A 246 30.08 7.31 2.20
C GLN A 246 31.52 7.00 2.59
N TYR A 247 31.86 7.05 3.89
CA TYR A 247 33.20 6.66 4.38
C TYR A 247 33.52 5.19 4.10
N ALA A 248 32.49 4.33 4.06
CA ALA A 248 32.64 2.93 3.67
C ALA A 248 32.68 2.70 2.15
N GLY A 249 32.75 3.76 1.34
CA GLY A 249 32.83 3.67 -0.13
C GLY A 249 31.50 3.47 -0.84
N ILE A 250 30.35 3.56 -0.14
CA ILE A 250 29.02 3.40 -0.71
C ILE A 250 28.58 4.71 -1.36
N ASN A 251 28.08 4.65 -2.59
CA ASN A 251 27.57 5.83 -3.29
C ASN A 251 26.15 6.18 -2.78
N ALA A 252 26.09 6.96 -1.69
CA ALA A 252 24.83 7.33 -1.04
C ALA A 252 23.89 8.11 -1.97
N LYS A 253 24.42 9.00 -2.85
CA LYS A 253 23.56 9.76 -3.79
C LYS A 253 22.84 8.84 -4.77
N ARG A 254 23.55 7.87 -5.37
CA ARG A 254 22.98 6.87 -6.26
C ARG A 254 21.92 6.04 -5.54
N ASN A 255 22.19 5.59 -4.31
CA ASN A 255 21.28 4.75 -3.55
C ASN A 255 20.01 5.48 -3.14
N ILE A 256 20.07 6.78 -2.80
CA ILE A 256 18.91 7.63 -2.55
C ILE A 256 18.02 7.71 -3.79
N VAL A 257 18.60 8.03 -4.97
CA VAL A 257 17.83 8.11 -6.21
C VAL A 257 17.21 6.77 -6.57
N LEU A 258 17.98 5.68 -6.56
CA LEU A 258 17.49 4.34 -6.88
C LEU A 258 16.40 3.87 -5.91
N SER A 259 16.50 4.22 -4.64
CA SER A 259 15.45 3.92 -3.67
C SER A 259 14.11 4.56 -4.05
N MET A 260 14.12 5.84 -4.42
CA MET A 260 12.91 6.55 -4.83
C MET A 260 12.38 6.07 -6.19
N VAL A 261 13.27 5.70 -7.11
CA VAL A 261 12.90 5.11 -8.43
C VAL A 261 12.21 3.76 -8.25
N ILE A 262 12.80 2.86 -7.47
CA ILE A 262 12.22 1.53 -7.20
C ILE A 262 10.90 1.68 -6.43
N SER A 263 10.87 2.54 -5.42
CA SER A 263 9.66 2.86 -4.67
C SER A 263 8.57 3.39 -5.60
N GLY A 264 8.92 4.30 -6.52
CA GLY A 264 8.02 4.83 -7.55
C GLY A 264 7.50 3.74 -8.50
N ALA A 265 8.38 2.86 -8.97
CA ALA A 265 7.99 1.72 -9.81
C ALA A 265 6.97 0.82 -9.13
N LEU A 266 7.18 0.47 -7.85
CA LEU A 266 6.26 -0.35 -7.07
C LEU A 266 4.88 0.34 -6.93
N SER A 267 4.86 1.64 -6.62
CA SER A 267 3.61 2.39 -6.54
C SER A 267 2.91 2.49 -7.89
N GLY A 268 3.67 2.70 -8.97
CA GLY A 268 3.16 2.73 -10.34
C GLY A 268 2.55 1.40 -10.79
N ILE A 269 3.16 0.27 -10.43
CA ILE A 269 2.58 -1.06 -10.62
C ILE A 269 1.25 -1.17 -9.86
N GLY A 270 1.17 -0.65 -8.64
CA GLY A 270 -0.07 -0.61 -7.86
C GLY A 270 -1.19 0.11 -8.61
N GLY A 271 -0.88 1.26 -9.23
CA GLY A 271 -1.81 2.00 -10.08
C GLY A 271 -2.25 1.20 -11.32
N GLY A 272 -1.29 0.59 -12.02
CA GLY A 272 -1.56 -0.29 -13.15
C GLY A 272 -2.46 -1.48 -12.78
N ILE A 273 -2.15 -2.18 -11.69
CA ILE A 273 -2.95 -3.33 -11.20
C ILE A 273 -4.42 -2.94 -10.96
N TYR A 274 -4.66 -1.80 -10.33
CA TYR A 274 -6.03 -1.37 -10.00
C TYR A 274 -6.87 -1.15 -11.25
N TYR A 275 -6.36 -0.39 -12.22
CA TYR A 275 -7.11 -0.03 -13.42
C TYR A 275 -7.12 -1.12 -14.49
N LEU A 276 -6.02 -1.86 -14.66
CA LEU A 276 -5.96 -2.98 -15.60
C LEU A 276 -6.76 -4.21 -15.13
N ALA A 277 -7.29 -4.22 -13.92
CA ALA A 277 -8.28 -5.23 -13.50
C ALA A 277 -9.61 -5.14 -14.28
N GLY A 278 -9.86 -4.03 -14.97
CA GLY A 278 -11.04 -3.82 -15.82
C GLY A 278 -12.34 -3.53 -15.07
N THR A 279 -12.28 -3.40 -13.75
CA THR A 279 -13.43 -3.11 -12.89
C THR A 279 -13.63 -1.62 -12.60
N GLY A 280 -12.58 -0.81 -12.80
CA GLY A 280 -12.58 0.63 -12.52
C GLY A 280 -12.11 1.45 -13.73
N GLN A 281 -12.58 2.69 -13.80
CA GLN A 281 -12.15 3.70 -14.77
C GLN A 281 -11.47 4.83 -14.01
N TYR A 282 -10.44 5.44 -14.60
CA TYR A 282 -9.84 6.64 -14.01
C TYR A 282 -10.75 7.83 -14.30
N VAL A 283 -11.26 8.45 -13.23
CA VAL A 283 -12.08 9.66 -13.31
C VAL A 283 -11.16 10.88 -13.18
N LEU A 284 -11.43 11.97 -13.89
CA LEU A 284 -10.72 13.22 -13.72
C LEU A 284 -10.79 13.68 -12.26
N GLN A 285 -9.64 13.72 -11.60
CA GLN A 285 -9.55 13.89 -10.16
C GLN A 285 -9.61 15.36 -9.73
N LYS A 286 -10.39 15.65 -8.71
CA LYS A 286 -10.39 16.96 -8.02
C LYS A 286 -9.47 16.99 -6.79
N ALA A 287 -9.06 15.82 -6.32
CA ALA A 287 -8.17 15.62 -5.19
C ALA A 287 -7.20 14.47 -5.48
N ILE A 288 -6.07 14.45 -4.76
CA ILE A 288 -5.06 13.40 -4.90
C ILE A 288 -5.65 12.05 -4.50
N LEU A 289 -5.39 11.00 -5.29
CA LEU A 289 -5.85 9.63 -5.02
C LEU A 289 -5.33 9.14 -3.67
N GLY A 290 -6.24 8.70 -2.80
CA GLY A 290 -5.91 8.24 -1.45
C GLY A 290 -5.16 6.90 -1.40
N MET A 291 -5.21 6.10 -2.47
CA MET A 291 -4.64 4.75 -2.48
C MET A 291 -3.12 4.73 -2.18
N GLY A 292 -2.37 5.68 -2.75
CA GLY A 292 -0.94 5.79 -2.48
C GLY A 292 -0.64 6.15 -1.01
N PHE A 293 -1.43 7.02 -0.42
CA PHE A 293 -1.31 7.39 1.00
C PHE A 293 -1.66 6.21 1.93
N ASN A 294 -2.62 5.37 1.56
CA ASN A 294 -2.96 4.16 2.32
C ASN A 294 -1.81 3.14 2.35
N GLY A 295 -0.80 3.28 1.48
CA GLY A 295 0.44 2.53 1.57
C GLY A 295 1.27 2.85 2.82
N ILE A 296 1.14 4.06 3.39
CA ILE A 296 1.90 4.48 4.58
C ILE A 296 1.53 3.64 5.80
N PRO A 297 0.26 3.56 6.24
CA PRO A 297 -0.11 2.71 7.35
C PRO A 297 0.13 1.22 7.08
N VAL A 298 0.01 0.74 5.83
CA VAL A 298 0.39 -0.63 5.46
C VAL A 298 1.86 -0.89 5.77
N ALA A 299 2.76 0.00 5.36
CA ALA A 299 4.19 -0.12 5.62
C ALA A 299 4.53 -0.04 7.12
N LEU A 300 3.88 0.87 7.87
CA LEU A 300 4.10 1.05 9.30
C LEU A 300 3.62 -0.16 10.11
N LEU A 301 2.41 -0.65 9.83
CA LEU A 301 1.87 -1.86 10.47
C LEU A 301 2.74 -3.09 10.20
N ALA A 302 3.31 -3.19 8.99
CA ALA A 302 4.28 -4.21 8.61
C ALA A 302 5.69 -3.98 9.21
N SER A 303 5.93 -2.88 9.93
CA SER A 303 7.28 -2.45 10.37
C SER A 303 8.26 -2.40 9.19
N SER A 304 7.79 -1.96 8.03
CA SER A 304 8.52 -1.90 6.76
C SER A 304 9.14 -3.25 6.33
N ASN A 305 8.53 -4.37 6.73
CA ASN A 305 8.92 -5.70 6.28
C ASN A 305 8.12 -6.08 5.03
N PRO A 306 8.77 -6.39 3.88
CA PRO A 306 8.05 -6.70 2.65
C PRO A 306 7.08 -7.89 2.76
N ILE A 307 7.41 -8.92 3.52
CA ILE A 307 6.47 -10.03 3.76
C ILE A 307 5.33 -9.60 4.68
N GLY A 308 5.63 -8.74 5.67
CA GLY A 308 4.62 -8.17 6.56
C GLY A 308 3.58 -7.32 5.83
N THR A 309 3.95 -6.66 4.71
CA THR A 309 3.02 -5.83 3.93
C THR A 309 1.86 -6.63 3.33
N ILE A 310 2.04 -7.94 3.06
CA ILE A 310 0.98 -8.83 2.60
C ILE A 310 -0.16 -8.86 3.62
N PHE A 311 0.18 -9.15 4.88
CA PHE A 311 -0.81 -9.25 5.96
C PHE A 311 -1.41 -7.91 6.32
N SER A 312 -0.60 -6.85 6.35
CA SER A 312 -1.06 -5.49 6.64
C SER A 312 -2.04 -4.98 5.59
N ALA A 313 -1.74 -5.19 4.30
CA ALA A 313 -2.62 -4.79 3.22
C ALA A 313 -3.92 -5.59 3.19
N LEU A 314 -3.86 -6.91 3.45
CA LEU A 314 -5.06 -7.74 3.61
C LEU A 314 -5.94 -7.24 4.75
N PHE A 315 -5.35 -6.91 5.90
CA PHE A 315 -6.10 -6.38 7.04
C PHE A 315 -6.78 -5.05 6.70
N ILE A 316 -6.04 -4.09 6.12
CA ILE A 316 -6.60 -2.77 5.79
C ILE A 316 -7.69 -2.90 4.73
N SER A 317 -7.46 -3.70 3.68
CA SER A 317 -8.48 -3.97 2.66
C SER A 317 -9.72 -4.64 3.25
N TYR A 318 -9.53 -5.57 4.20
CA TYR A 318 -10.62 -6.24 4.91
C TYR A 318 -11.51 -5.23 5.64
N ILE A 319 -10.90 -4.32 6.40
CA ILE A 319 -11.61 -3.25 7.12
C ILE A 319 -12.33 -2.30 6.15
N GLN A 320 -11.72 -1.96 5.01
CA GLN A 320 -12.35 -1.10 4.00
C GLN A 320 -13.58 -1.76 3.35
N VAL A 321 -13.46 -3.03 2.96
CA VAL A 321 -14.60 -3.79 2.38
C VAL A 321 -15.71 -4.01 3.40
N GLY A 322 -15.34 -4.33 4.65
CA GLY A 322 -16.29 -4.48 5.74
C GLY A 322 -16.97 -3.18 6.13
N GLY A 323 -16.21 -2.08 6.13
CA GLY A 323 -16.73 -0.75 6.40
C GLY A 323 -17.80 -0.31 5.39
N ALA A 324 -17.56 -0.55 4.11
CA ALA A 324 -18.56 -0.25 3.07
C ALA A 324 -19.90 -0.98 3.29
N ALA A 325 -19.91 -2.09 4.01
CA ALA A 325 -21.14 -2.83 4.34
C ALA A 325 -21.94 -2.23 5.51
N MET A 326 -21.43 -1.19 6.18
CA MET A 326 -22.16 -0.48 7.22
C MET A 326 -23.23 0.47 6.67
N GLN A 327 -23.24 0.72 5.36
CA GLN A 327 -24.31 1.49 4.71
C GLN A 327 -25.62 0.68 4.71
N PRO A 328 -26.80 1.34 4.81
CA PRO A 328 -27.03 2.79 4.92
C PRO A 328 -27.02 3.34 6.35
N ALA A 329 -26.75 2.52 7.38
CA ALA A 329 -26.80 2.94 8.78
C ALA A 329 -25.81 4.08 9.11
N TYR A 330 -24.70 4.14 8.37
CA TYR A 330 -23.70 5.20 8.43
C TYR A 330 -23.41 5.75 7.02
N SER A 331 -23.19 7.05 6.91
CA SER A 331 -22.76 7.66 5.64
C SER A 331 -21.35 7.22 5.27
N SER A 332 -20.99 7.31 3.97
CA SER A 332 -19.63 6.97 3.50
C SER A 332 -18.55 7.75 4.21
N GLU A 333 -18.78 9.04 4.45
CA GLU A 333 -17.82 9.93 5.13
C GLU A 333 -17.58 9.49 6.59
N THR A 334 -18.64 9.10 7.28
CA THR A 334 -18.55 8.55 8.64
C THR A 334 -17.73 7.25 8.67
N ILE A 335 -18.00 6.36 7.71
CA ILE A 335 -17.27 5.10 7.57
C ILE A 335 -15.80 5.36 7.33
N ASP A 336 -15.45 6.28 6.44
CA ASP A 336 -14.08 6.65 6.12
C ASP A 336 -13.34 7.24 7.34
N ILE A 337 -14.01 8.03 8.18
CA ILE A 337 -13.44 8.53 9.44
C ILE A 337 -13.12 7.37 10.38
N VAL A 338 -14.07 6.46 10.60
CA VAL A 338 -13.89 5.30 11.49
C VAL A 338 -12.75 4.40 11.00
N ILE A 339 -12.73 4.10 9.70
CA ILE A 339 -11.66 3.31 9.06
C ILE A 339 -10.30 4.01 9.23
N SER A 340 -10.25 5.32 9.00
CA SER A 340 -9.01 6.10 9.13
C SER A 340 -8.46 6.06 10.55
N VAL A 341 -9.31 6.14 11.56
CA VAL A 341 -8.91 6.04 12.98
C VAL A 341 -8.39 4.63 13.29
N ILE A 342 -9.06 3.58 12.82
CA ILE A 342 -8.61 2.20 13.02
C ILE A 342 -7.23 1.99 12.38
N ILE A 343 -7.05 2.43 11.14
CA ILE A 343 -5.81 2.29 10.40
C ILE A 343 -4.68 3.11 11.03
N TYR A 344 -4.99 4.35 11.46
CA TYR A 344 -4.02 5.23 12.14
C TYR A 344 -3.50 4.59 13.43
N LEU A 345 -4.40 4.07 14.25
CA LEU A 345 -4.02 3.42 15.50
C LEU A 345 -3.30 2.08 15.27
N ALA A 346 -3.68 1.33 14.25
CA ALA A 346 -2.95 0.13 13.86
C ALA A 346 -1.48 0.46 13.47
N ALA A 347 -1.24 1.63 12.87
CA ALA A 347 0.12 2.06 12.52
C ALA A 347 1.01 2.37 13.75
N PHE A 348 0.43 2.55 14.96
CA PHE A 348 1.17 2.68 16.22
C PHE A 348 1.85 1.38 16.71
N ALA A 349 1.85 0.33 15.90
CA ALA A 349 2.52 -0.94 16.22
C ALA A 349 3.99 -0.77 16.62
N LEU A 350 4.72 0.18 16.02
CA LEU A 350 6.11 0.48 16.37
C LEU A 350 6.24 1.03 17.79
N LEU A 351 5.32 1.90 18.21
CA LEU A 351 5.28 2.44 19.57
C LEU A 351 4.92 1.35 20.58
N MET A 352 3.93 0.52 20.28
CA MET A 352 3.53 -0.63 21.11
C MET A 352 4.70 -1.62 21.29
N ARG A 353 5.51 -1.83 20.28
CA ARG A 353 6.72 -2.63 20.38
C ARG A 353 7.68 -2.12 21.45
N SER A 354 7.88 -0.80 21.54
CA SER A 354 8.76 -0.19 22.56
C SER A 354 8.17 -0.34 23.97
N VAL A 355 6.86 -0.20 24.12
CA VAL A 355 6.15 -0.38 25.39
C VAL A 355 6.25 -1.84 25.87
N ILE A 356 5.98 -2.80 24.99
CA ILE A 356 6.06 -4.23 25.31
C ILE A 356 7.51 -4.61 25.69
N ALA A 357 8.51 -4.12 24.95
CA ALA A 357 9.91 -4.39 25.25
C ALA A 357 10.33 -3.83 26.62
N LYS A 358 9.90 -2.61 26.98
CA LYS A 358 10.14 -2.01 28.30
C LYS A 358 9.44 -2.80 29.41
N ALA A 359 8.18 -3.21 29.22
CA ALA A 359 7.44 -4.01 30.19
C ALA A 359 8.09 -5.39 30.41
N ALA A 360 8.58 -6.03 29.35
CA ALA A 360 9.31 -7.29 29.45
C ALA A 360 10.66 -7.16 30.20
N ALA A 361 11.38 -6.05 30.01
CA ALA A 361 12.64 -5.75 30.71
C ALA A 361 12.39 -5.46 32.21
N GLY A 362 11.35 -4.69 32.56
CA GLY A 362 11.00 -4.38 33.94
C GLY A 362 10.58 -5.61 34.78
N ARG A 363 9.95 -6.61 34.13
CA ARG A 363 9.66 -7.90 34.80
C ARG A 363 10.91 -8.71 35.15
N LYS A 364 12.00 -8.59 34.37
CA LYS A 364 13.28 -9.24 34.67
C LYS A 364 13.97 -8.66 35.90
N GLN A 365 13.87 -7.33 36.11
CA GLN A 365 14.47 -6.68 37.31
C GLN A 365 13.71 -7.05 38.58
N LYS A 366 12.38 -7.19 38.55
CA LYS A 366 11.60 -7.60 39.73
C LYS A 366 11.75 -9.09 40.07
N GLY A 367 11.86 -9.98 39.10
CA GLY A 367 12.08 -11.41 39.34
C GLY A 367 13.51 -11.82 39.69
N GLY A 368 14.51 -10.89 39.62
CA GLY A 368 15.88 -11.08 40.08
C GLY A 368 16.16 -10.51 41.46
N ALA A 369 15.24 -9.74 42.05
CA ALA A 369 15.36 -9.21 43.40
C ALA A 369 14.71 -10.13 44.45
N ASP A 370 13.98 -11.17 44.05
CA ASP A 370 13.32 -12.17 44.91
C ASP A 370 14.06 -13.53 44.90
N LYS A 371 15.37 -13.56 44.56
CA LYS A 371 16.20 -14.75 44.66
C LYS A 371 17.45 -14.49 45.50
#